data_07dad6632a6b1ba807d5bc3f4f0b27a9
#
_entry.id   07dad6632a6b1ba807d5bc3f4f0b27a9
#
_cell.length_a   1.000
_cell.length_b   1.000
_cell.length_c   1.000
_cell.angle_alpha   90.00
_cell.angle_beta   90.00
_cell.angle_gamma   90.00
#
_symmetry.space_group_name_H-M   'P 1'
#
loop_
_entity.id
_entity.type
_entity.pdbx_description
1 polymer ?
#
loop_
_entity_poly.entity_id
_entity_poly.type
_entity_poly.pdbx_seq_one_letter_code
_entity_poly.pdbx_strand_id
1 'polypeptide(L)'
;TLYEMADAKPEEYKYLAKALAHFAADIHLHEILHKDFTPGNILWKQDEEGFHFMLVDINRMDFGPVSEKKGLYNLRRFWGPKEFTRILVSEYALLRNRDTDKAVAYVMKERARFWTQYGKKHEIPFQLEL
;
A
#
# COMPACT_ATOMS: atom_id res chain seq x y z
N THR A 1 -12.50 5.72 -3.45
CA THR A 1 -11.28 4.90 -3.38
C THR A 1 -10.04 5.76 -3.19
N LEU A 2 -8.92 5.13 -2.93
CA LEU A 2 -7.63 5.84 -2.80
C LEU A 2 -7.17 6.49 -4.11
N TYR A 3 -7.72 6.13 -5.25
CA TYR A 3 -7.41 6.81 -6.51
C TYR A 3 -7.69 8.31 -6.47
N GLU A 4 -8.58 8.74 -5.60
CA GLU A 4 -8.89 10.16 -5.42
C GLU A 4 -7.69 10.98 -4.94
N MET A 5 -6.69 10.31 -4.37
CA MET A 5 -5.48 10.95 -3.85
C MET A 5 -4.27 10.83 -4.79
N ALA A 6 -4.48 10.34 -6.02
CA ALA A 6 -3.38 10.07 -6.95
C ALA A 6 -2.52 11.30 -7.26
N ASP A 7 -3.12 12.48 -7.28
CA ASP A 7 -2.44 13.75 -7.59
C ASP A 7 -2.19 14.61 -6.34
N ALA A 8 -2.38 14.04 -5.15
CA ALA A 8 -2.19 14.77 -3.89
C ALA A 8 -0.73 15.15 -3.67
N LYS A 9 -0.52 16.26 -2.98
CA LYS A 9 0.82 16.76 -2.64
C LYS A 9 1.34 16.05 -1.38
N PRO A 10 2.68 16.06 -1.15
CA PRO A 10 3.27 15.40 0.01
C PRO A 10 2.63 15.73 1.36
N GLU A 11 2.27 16.99 1.58
CA GLU A 11 1.61 17.42 2.81
C GLU A 11 0.20 16.84 2.97
N GLU A 12 -0.42 16.42 1.89
CA GLU A 12 -1.76 15.84 1.90
C GLU A 12 -1.72 14.33 2.11
N TYR A 13 -0.79 13.64 1.46
CA TYR A 13 -0.78 12.17 1.48
C TYR A 13 0.12 11.56 2.54
N LYS A 14 0.99 12.34 3.18
CA LYS A 14 1.90 11.83 4.21
C LYS A 14 1.16 11.10 5.34
N TYR A 15 0.16 11.75 5.89
CA TYR A 15 -0.63 11.17 6.99
C TYR A 15 -1.50 10.02 6.52
N LEU A 16 -2.01 10.10 5.30
CA LEU A 16 -2.77 9.02 4.70
C LEU A 16 -1.90 7.77 4.54
N ALA A 17 -0.66 7.92 4.05
CA ALA A 17 0.27 6.80 3.88
C ALA A 17 0.58 6.11 5.21
N LYS A 18 0.81 6.90 6.26
CA LYS A 18 1.08 6.34 7.60
C LYS A 18 -0.15 5.61 8.16
N ALA A 19 -1.32 6.20 8.01
CA ALA A 19 -2.56 5.56 8.46
C ALA A 19 -2.83 4.26 7.69
N LEU A 20 -2.56 4.25 6.39
CA LEU A 20 -2.70 3.04 5.58
C LEU A 20 -1.71 1.95 6.02
N ALA A 21 -0.50 2.33 6.43
CA ALA A 21 0.47 1.39 6.97
C ALA A 21 -0.05 0.70 8.23
N HIS A 22 -0.67 1.46 9.14
CA HIS A 22 -1.29 0.91 10.34
C HIS A 22 -2.41 -0.05 9.99
N PHE A 23 -3.25 0.33 9.04
CA PHE A 23 -4.34 -0.54 8.57
C PHE A 23 -3.79 -1.85 7.98
N ALA A 24 -2.79 -1.76 7.09
CA ALA A 24 -2.19 -2.94 6.47
C ALA A 24 -1.53 -3.85 7.51
N ALA A 25 -0.76 -3.28 8.44
CA ALA A 25 -0.12 -4.06 9.50
C ALA A 25 -1.18 -4.75 10.37
N ASP A 26 -2.26 -4.05 10.69
CA ASP A 26 -3.33 -4.59 11.53
C ASP A 26 -4.01 -5.80 10.88
N ILE A 27 -4.41 -5.69 9.62
CA ILE A 27 -5.06 -6.82 8.95
C ILE A 27 -4.09 -8.00 8.76
N HIS A 28 -2.82 -7.73 8.46
CA HIS A 28 -1.83 -8.80 8.33
C HIS A 28 -1.58 -9.50 9.67
N LEU A 29 -1.53 -8.76 10.77
CA LEU A 29 -1.36 -9.33 12.11
C LEU A 29 -2.59 -10.13 12.54
N HIS A 30 -3.76 -9.84 11.99
CA HIS A 30 -4.98 -10.62 12.19
C HIS A 30 -5.14 -11.73 11.14
N GLU A 31 -4.06 -12.09 10.45
CA GLU A 31 -4.02 -13.19 9.49
C GLU A 31 -4.95 -12.99 8.29
N ILE A 32 -5.09 -11.75 7.82
CA ILE A 32 -5.86 -11.40 6.64
C ILE A 32 -4.94 -10.82 5.58
N LEU A 33 -4.98 -11.38 4.38
CA LEU A 33 -4.23 -10.89 3.22
C LEU A 33 -5.19 -10.66 2.06
N HIS A 34 -5.33 -9.41 1.62
CA HIS A 34 -6.07 -9.11 0.40
C HIS A 34 -5.11 -9.23 -0.78
N LYS A 35 -5.28 -10.24 -1.63
CA LYS A 35 -4.36 -10.54 -2.73
C LYS A 35 -4.32 -9.47 -3.81
N ASP A 36 -5.30 -8.59 -3.85
CA ASP A 36 -5.38 -7.48 -4.79
C ASP A 36 -5.43 -6.14 -4.03
N PHE A 37 -4.43 -5.92 -3.20
CA PHE A 37 -4.32 -4.74 -2.32
C PHE A 37 -3.83 -3.55 -3.13
N THR A 38 -4.77 -2.84 -3.74
CA THR A 38 -4.53 -1.71 -4.65
C THR A 38 -5.41 -0.53 -4.27
N PRO A 39 -5.07 0.67 -4.73
CA PRO A 39 -5.90 1.84 -4.46
C PRO A 39 -7.37 1.67 -4.86
N GLY A 40 -7.65 0.91 -5.92
CA GLY A 40 -9.01 0.69 -6.39
C GLY A 40 -9.86 -0.17 -5.47
N ASN A 41 -9.24 -0.95 -4.59
CA ASN A 41 -9.95 -1.84 -3.67
C ASN A 41 -9.96 -1.32 -2.23
N ILE A 42 -9.52 -0.08 -2.02
CA ILE A 42 -9.47 0.52 -0.69
C ILE A 42 -10.36 1.76 -0.69
N LEU A 43 -11.43 1.72 0.10
CA LEU A 43 -12.26 2.87 0.38
C LEU A 43 -11.68 3.58 1.59
N TRP A 44 -11.80 4.90 1.61
CA TRP A 44 -11.28 5.69 2.73
C TRP A 44 -12.19 6.85 3.06
N LYS A 45 -12.13 7.28 4.29
CA LYS A 45 -12.72 8.53 4.74
C LYS A 45 -11.84 9.11 5.85
N GLN A 46 -11.98 10.41 6.07
CA GLN A 46 -11.31 11.10 7.17
C GLN A 46 -12.36 11.80 8.02
N ASP A 47 -12.24 11.67 9.33
CA ASP A 47 -13.07 12.36 10.30
C ASP A 47 -12.21 12.84 11.48
N GLU A 48 -12.84 13.25 12.59
CA GLU A 48 -12.15 13.76 13.77
C GLU A 48 -11.23 12.72 14.42
N GLU A 49 -11.52 11.44 14.24
CA GLU A 49 -10.72 10.35 14.81
C GLU A 49 -9.56 9.93 13.88
N GLY A 50 -9.51 10.47 12.67
CA GLY A 50 -8.46 10.18 11.71
C GLY A 50 -8.97 9.51 10.44
N PHE A 51 -8.08 8.73 9.81
CA PHE A 51 -8.40 8.00 8.59
C PHE A 51 -9.00 6.63 8.91
N HIS A 52 -10.01 6.26 8.12
CA HIS A 52 -10.66 4.96 8.21
C HIS A 52 -10.65 4.29 6.84
N PHE A 53 -10.40 3.00 6.81
CA PHE A 53 -10.28 2.24 5.56
C PHE A 53 -11.21 1.04 5.55
N MET A 54 -11.67 0.67 4.35
CA MET A 54 -12.48 -0.51 4.13
C MET A 54 -12.02 -1.16 2.83
N LEU A 55 -11.88 -2.48 2.87
CA LEU A 55 -11.52 -3.25 1.68
C LEU A 55 -12.78 -3.68 0.93
N VAL A 56 -12.71 -3.64 -0.39
CA VAL A 56 -13.73 -4.22 -1.27
C VAL A 56 -13.12 -5.39 -2.05
N ASP A 57 -13.97 -6.14 -2.78
CA ASP A 57 -13.56 -7.34 -3.51
C ASP A 57 -13.05 -8.43 -2.56
N ILE A 58 -13.93 -8.85 -1.64
CA ILE A 58 -13.58 -9.81 -0.58
C ILE A 58 -13.25 -11.21 -1.13
N ASN A 59 -13.55 -11.50 -2.38
CA ASN A 59 -13.19 -12.78 -3.02
C ASN A 59 -11.67 -12.94 -3.20
N ARG A 60 -10.91 -11.85 -3.04
CA ARG A 60 -9.46 -11.85 -3.15
C ARG A 60 -8.75 -11.97 -1.81
N MET A 61 -9.47 -12.30 -0.76
CA MET A 61 -8.87 -12.44 0.57
C MET A 61 -8.43 -13.87 0.85
N ASP A 62 -7.25 -13.99 1.44
CA ASP A 62 -6.75 -15.21 2.06
C ASP A 62 -6.71 -15.03 3.57
N PHE A 63 -6.91 -16.10 4.29
CA PHE A 63 -6.87 -16.13 5.74
C PHE A 63 -5.77 -17.09 6.19
N GLY A 64 -4.93 -16.64 7.10
CA GLY A 64 -3.81 -17.38 7.61
C GLY A 64 -2.61 -16.48 7.91
N PRO A 65 -1.52 -17.03 8.46
CA PRO A 65 -0.36 -16.23 8.83
C PRO A 65 0.21 -15.46 7.64
N VAL A 66 0.47 -14.18 7.85
CA VAL A 66 1.09 -13.31 6.85
C VAL A 66 2.51 -13.02 7.30
N SER A 67 3.49 -13.64 6.63
CA SER A 67 4.90 -13.37 6.90
C SER A 67 5.23 -11.91 6.55
N GLU A 68 6.34 -11.41 7.11
CA GLU A 68 6.81 -10.06 6.79
C GLU A 68 7.00 -9.88 5.29
N LYS A 69 7.69 -10.82 4.64
CA LYS A 69 7.97 -10.74 3.20
C LYS A 69 6.67 -10.71 2.39
N LYS A 70 5.71 -11.54 2.74
CA LYS A 70 4.41 -11.61 2.09
C LYS A 70 3.63 -10.29 2.30
N GLY A 71 3.68 -9.76 3.52
CA GLY A 71 3.06 -8.48 3.83
C GLY A 71 3.69 -7.32 3.06
N LEU A 72 5.02 -7.27 2.99
CA LEU A 72 5.73 -6.26 2.23
C LEU A 72 5.40 -6.36 0.72
N TYR A 73 5.41 -7.55 0.18
CA TYR A 73 5.06 -7.79 -1.23
C TYR A 73 3.65 -7.28 -1.53
N ASN A 74 2.74 -7.37 -0.58
CA ASN A 74 1.36 -6.90 -0.69
C ASN A 74 1.28 -5.37 -0.86
N LEU A 75 2.32 -4.62 -0.49
CA LEU A 75 2.35 -3.16 -0.55
C LEU A 75 2.95 -2.60 -1.85
N ARG A 76 3.27 -3.44 -2.81
CA ARG A 76 3.99 -3.02 -4.03
C ARG A 76 3.14 -2.32 -5.08
N ARG A 77 1.82 -2.34 -4.97
CA ARG A 77 0.92 -1.96 -6.08
C ARG A 77 0.30 -0.58 -5.91
N PHE A 78 0.95 0.30 -5.15
CA PHE A 78 0.47 1.66 -5.02
C PHE A 78 1.04 2.56 -6.11
N TRP A 79 0.30 3.61 -6.39
CA TRP A 79 0.49 4.50 -7.53
C TRP A 79 1.29 5.75 -7.15
N GLY A 80 1.40 6.67 -8.13
CA GLY A 80 1.85 8.02 -7.87
C GLY A 80 3.32 8.14 -7.56
N PRO A 81 3.66 9.06 -6.65
CA PRO A 81 5.06 9.31 -6.32
C PRO A 81 5.66 8.17 -5.51
N LYS A 82 6.95 7.94 -5.71
CA LYS A 82 7.69 6.95 -4.93
C LYS A 82 7.62 7.23 -3.43
N GLU A 83 7.56 8.50 -3.07
CA GLU A 83 7.55 8.92 -1.66
C GLU A 83 6.36 8.38 -0.90
N PHE A 84 5.18 8.29 -1.54
CA PHE A 84 4.03 7.66 -0.90
C PHE A 84 4.34 6.24 -0.46
N THR A 85 4.91 5.45 -1.36
CA THR A 85 5.27 4.05 -1.06
C THR A 85 6.38 3.99 -0.02
N ARG A 86 7.36 4.88 -0.06
CA ARG A 86 8.43 4.91 0.95
C ARG A 86 7.87 5.16 2.35
N ILE A 87 6.96 6.13 2.48
CA ILE A 87 6.33 6.43 3.78
C ILE A 87 5.51 5.25 4.26
N LEU A 88 4.68 4.70 3.37
CA LEU A 88 3.86 3.52 3.66
C LEU A 88 4.70 2.36 4.18
N VAL A 89 5.75 2.00 3.45
CA VAL A 89 6.57 0.83 3.76
C VAL A 89 7.44 1.07 5.01
N SER A 90 8.00 2.27 5.16
CA SER A 90 8.78 2.61 6.35
C SER A 90 7.96 2.47 7.62
N GLU A 91 6.75 3.03 7.63
CA GLU A 91 5.85 2.93 8.77
C GLU A 91 5.42 1.48 9.04
N TYR A 92 5.08 0.75 7.97
CA TYR A 92 4.72 -0.66 8.07
C TYR A 92 5.86 -1.49 8.69
N ALA A 93 7.10 -1.26 8.25
CA ALA A 93 8.26 -1.98 8.77
C ALA A 93 8.49 -1.69 10.26
N LEU A 94 8.34 -0.43 10.67
CA LEU A 94 8.44 -0.06 12.08
C LEU A 94 7.39 -0.79 12.91
N LEU A 95 6.16 -0.87 12.43
CA LEU A 95 5.07 -1.56 13.12
C LEU A 95 5.31 -3.07 13.24
N ARG A 96 6.05 -3.65 12.30
CA ARG A 96 6.40 -5.08 12.30
C ARG A 96 7.78 -5.34 12.92
N ASN A 97 8.45 -4.33 13.49
CA ASN A 97 9.79 -4.42 14.09
C ASN A 97 10.85 -4.91 13.11
N ARG A 98 10.85 -4.35 11.89
CA ARG A 98 11.76 -4.75 10.83
C ARG A 98 12.62 -3.58 10.37
N ASP A 99 13.72 -3.90 9.67
CA ASP A 99 14.64 -2.92 9.11
C ASP A 99 13.93 -2.12 8.01
N THR A 100 13.77 -0.82 8.24
CA THR A 100 13.04 0.05 7.32
C THR A 100 13.73 0.19 5.96
N ASP A 101 15.06 0.33 5.94
CA ASP A 101 15.81 0.52 4.70
C ASP A 101 15.73 -0.73 3.80
N LYS A 102 15.86 -1.91 4.40
CA LYS A 102 15.74 -3.17 3.65
C LYS A 102 14.32 -3.38 3.14
N ALA A 103 13.32 -3.06 3.96
CA ALA A 103 11.92 -3.18 3.56
C ALA A 103 11.59 -2.25 2.40
N VAL A 104 12.00 -0.99 2.48
CA VAL A 104 11.78 -0.01 1.41
C VAL A 104 12.46 -0.45 0.12
N ALA A 105 13.72 -0.87 0.18
CA ALA A 105 14.47 -1.32 -1.00
C ALA A 105 13.76 -2.50 -1.67
N TYR A 106 13.29 -3.47 -0.88
CA TYR A 106 12.58 -4.63 -1.41
C TYR A 106 11.27 -4.24 -2.11
N VAL A 107 10.44 -3.44 -1.44
CA VAL A 107 9.14 -3.06 -2.02
C VAL A 107 9.31 -2.16 -3.23
N MET A 108 10.26 -1.22 -3.21
CA MET A 108 10.49 -0.34 -4.36
C MET A 108 10.92 -1.15 -5.59
N LYS A 109 11.71 -2.20 -5.41
CA LYS A 109 12.10 -3.11 -6.49
C LYS A 109 10.88 -3.86 -7.03
N GLU A 110 10.08 -4.42 -6.16
CA GLU A 110 8.88 -5.17 -6.56
C GLU A 110 7.81 -4.27 -7.18
N ARG A 111 7.71 -3.04 -6.69
CA ARG A 111 6.82 -2.01 -7.26
C ARG A 111 7.20 -1.68 -8.70
N ALA A 112 8.49 -1.43 -8.94
CA ALA A 112 8.98 -1.13 -10.28
C ALA A 112 8.74 -2.33 -11.23
N ARG A 113 8.99 -3.55 -10.75
CA ARG A 113 8.74 -4.77 -11.51
C ARG A 113 7.26 -4.91 -11.87
N PHE A 114 6.37 -4.71 -10.90
CA PHE A 114 4.93 -4.82 -11.12
C PHE A 114 4.46 -3.81 -12.17
N TRP A 115 4.76 -2.53 -11.99
CA TRP A 115 4.26 -1.49 -12.88
C TRP A 115 4.87 -1.56 -14.29
N THR A 116 6.11 -2.02 -14.40
CA THR A 116 6.74 -2.25 -15.71
C THR A 116 6.00 -3.36 -16.47
N GLN A 117 5.67 -4.47 -15.81
CA GLN A 117 4.92 -5.55 -16.44
C GLN A 117 3.49 -5.13 -16.75
N TYR A 118 2.83 -4.43 -15.82
CA TYR A 118 1.47 -3.95 -16.01
C TYR A 118 1.37 -3.00 -17.21
N GLY A 119 2.32 -2.07 -17.32
CA GLY A 119 2.35 -1.10 -18.42
C GLY A 119 2.55 -1.69 -19.80
N LYS A 120 3.05 -2.93 -19.90
CA LYS A 120 3.17 -3.62 -21.20
C LYS A 120 1.82 -4.06 -21.77
N LYS A 121 0.82 -4.26 -20.91
CA LYS A 121 -0.48 -4.81 -21.32
C LYS A 121 -1.65 -3.87 -21.07
N HIS A 122 -1.46 -2.83 -20.27
CA HIS A 122 -2.50 -1.93 -19.84
C HIS A 122 -2.03 -0.49 -19.87
N GLU A 123 -2.95 0.41 -20.17
CA GLU A 123 -2.71 1.84 -20.01
C GLU A 123 -2.75 2.19 -18.53
N ILE A 124 -1.82 3.05 -18.08
CA ILE A 124 -1.77 3.51 -16.70
C ILE A 124 -2.43 4.89 -16.66
N PRO A 125 -3.63 5.02 -16.07
CA PRO A 125 -4.44 6.25 -16.15
C PRO A 125 -4.07 7.31 -15.14
N PHE A 126 -2.93 7.20 -14.47
CA PHE A 126 -2.49 8.15 -13.45
C PHE A 126 -0.98 8.36 -13.57
N GLN A 127 -0.48 9.43 -12.94
CA GLN A 127 0.96 9.67 -12.88
C GLN A 127 1.63 8.58 -12.05
N LEU A 128 2.72 8.05 -12.59
CA LEU A 128 3.47 6.99 -11.95
C LEU A 128 4.95 7.28 -12.05
N GLU A 129 5.59 7.38 -10.89
CA GLU A 129 7.03 7.54 -10.78
C GLU A 129 7.64 6.18 -10.48
N LEU A 130 8.48 5.69 -11.38
CA LEU A 130 9.21 4.45 -11.19
C LEU A 130 10.60 4.71 -10.63
#